data_ac748d6f5dcf3f131e953d4236c453a9
#
_entry.id   ac748d6f5dcf3f131e953d4236c453a9
#
_cell.length_a   1.000
_cell.length_b   1.000
_cell.length_c   1.000
_cell.angle_alpha   90.00
_cell.angle_beta   90.00
_cell.angle_gamma   90.00
#
_symmetry.space_group_name_H-M   'P 1'
#
loop_
_entity.id
_entity.type
_entity.pdbx_description
1 polymer ?
#
loop_
_entity_poly.entity_id
_entity_poly.type
_entity_poly.pdbx_seq_one_letter_code
_entity_poly.pdbx_strand_id
1 'polypeptide(L)'
;LFTLLKDHAKRGHTLVLVTETIHPLAAEFQRVFGMRASLDTTLETTMRHQKRCYTGAIRCLCYHAKKAALVRRFAEELNINLGASYGYGDSAHDAPFLSLVGHPVAVHPDAELAAVARERGWAVLDKV
;
A
#
# COMPACT_ATOMS: atom_id res chain seq x y z
N LEU A 1 -1.55 -11.12 10.29
CA LEU A 1 -1.64 -10.49 8.96
C LEU A 1 -1.57 -11.52 7.82
N PHE A 2 -0.61 -12.46 7.80
CA PHE A 2 -0.49 -13.49 6.74
C PHE A 2 -1.75 -14.34 6.58
N THR A 3 -2.41 -14.70 7.66
CA THR A 3 -3.68 -15.45 7.61
C THR A 3 -4.76 -14.65 6.89
N LEU A 4 -4.87 -13.36 7.19
CA LEU A 4 -5.82 -12.45 6.54
C LEU A 4 -5.54 -12.30 5.04
N LEU A 5 -4.27 -12.15 4.64
CA LEU A 5 -3.89 -12.09 3.23
C LEU A 5 -4.28 -13.36 2.47
N LYS A 6 -4.04 -14.54 3.08
CA LYS A 6 -4.45 -15.82 2.50
C LYS A 6 -5.97 -15.94 2.38
N ASP A 7 -6.72 -15.47 3.36
CA ASP A 7 -8.19 -15.48 3.32
C ASP A 7 -8.74 -14.56 2.24
N HIS A 8 -8.15 -13.37 2.07
CA HIS A 8 -8.49 -12.49 0.95
C HIS A 8 -8.20 -13.15 -0.40
N ALA A 9 -7.02 -13.77 -0.54
CA ALA A 9 -6.67 -14.48 -1.77
C ALA A 9 -7.64 -15.63 -2.08
N LYS A 10 -8.04 -16.42 -1.08
CA LYS A 10 -9.03 -17.50 -1.24
C LYS A 10 -10.41 -17.00 -1.66
N ARG A 11 -10.77 -15.79 -1.25
CA ARG A 11 -12.03 -15.12 -1.66
C ARG A 11 -11.96 -14.51 -3.06
N GLY A 12 -10.82 -14.62 -3.73
CA GLY A 12 -10.61 -14.04 -5.06
C GLY A 12 -10.37 -12.53 -5.04
N HIS A 13 -10.02 -11.94 -3.89
CA HIS A 13 -9.69 -10.52 -3.80
C HIS A 13 -8.33 -10.24 -4.46
N THR A 14 -8.24 -9.11 -5.13
CA THR A 14 -6.98 -8.60 -5.67
C THR A 14 -6.13 -8.03 -4.54
N LEU A 15 -4.94 -8.59 -4.34
CA LEU A 15 -3.99 -8.13 -3.33
C LEU A 15 -3.04 -7.10 -3.94
N VAL A 16 -2.86 -5.96 -3.25
CA VAL A 16 -1.98 -4.87 -3.67
C VAL A 16 -1.13 -4.44 -2.49
N LEU A 17 0.18 -4.32 -2.70
CA LEU A 17 1.11 -3.74 -1.73
C LEU A 17 1.15 -2.22 -1.91
N VAL A 18 0.99 -1.47 -0.82
CA VAL A 18 1.18 -0.02 -0.80
C VAL A 18 2.27 0.30 0.22
N THR A 19 3.42 0.78 -0.22
CA THR A 19 4.60 0.90 0.64
C THR A 19 5.50 2.08 0.25
N GLU A 20 6.18 2.64 1.24
CA GLU A 20 7.26 3.63 1.02
C GLU A 20 8.56 2.98 0.51
N THR A 21 8.66 1.68 0.62
CA THR A 21 9.84 0.90 0.21
C THR A 21 10.14 1.12 -1.28
N ILE A 22 11.41 1.13 -1.62
CA ILE A 22 11.87 1.27 -3.01
C ILE A 22 11.44 0.08 -3.87
N HIS A 23 11.11 0.35 -5.12
CA HIS A 23 10.55 -0.64 -6.05
C HIS A 23 11.31 -1.97 -6.14
N PRO A 24 12.64 -2.05 -6.22
CA PRO A 24 13.34 -3.33 -6.29
C PRO A 24 13.02 -4.29 -5.14
N LEU A 25 12.87 -3.75 -3.93
CA LEU A 25 12.53 -4.55 -2.75
C LEU A 25 11.01 -4.82 -2.68
N ALA A 26 10.19 -3.82 -2.96
CA ALA A 26 8.73 -3.96 -2.99
C ALA A 26 8.29 -5.01 -4.02
N ALA A 27 8.90 -5.04 -5.20
CA ALA A 27 8.63 -6.02 -6.25
C ALA A 27 8.92 -7.46 -5.80
N GLU A 28 9.95 -7.67 -4.98
CA GLU A 28 10.24 -8.98 -4.43
C GLU A 28 9.17 -9.43 -3.42
N PHE A 29 8.71 -8.55 -2.53
CA PHE A 29 7.57 -8.83 -1.67
C PHE A 29 6.30 -9.12 -2.46
N GLN A 30 6.02 -8.34 -3.49
CA GLN A 30 4.89 -8.56 -4.39
C GLN A 30 4.92 -9.98 -4.98
N ARG A 31 6.08 -10.40 -5.47
CA ARG A 31 6.29 -11.72 -6.07
C ARG A 31 6.11 -12.85 -5.05
N VAL A 32 6.75 -12.75 -3.89
CA VAL A 32 6.72 -13.78 -2.84
C VAL A 32 5.30 -13.99 -2.31
N PHE A 33 4.52 -12.92 -2.14
CA PHE A 33 3.16 -13.01 -1.59
C PHE A 33 2.07 -13.11 -2.66
N GLY A 34 2.44 -13.24 -3.94
CA GLY A 34 1.46 -13.37 -5.03
C GLY A 34 0.54 -12.17 -5.19
N MET A 35 1.03 -10.97 -4.88
CA MET A 35 0.24 -9.74 -5.02
C MET A 35 0.17 -9.29 -6.48
N ARG A 36 -0.95 -8.69 -6.85
CA ARG A 36 -1.20 -8.21 -8.22
C ARG A 36 -0.29 -7.06 -8.62
N ALA A 37 0.01 -6.17 -7.67
CA ALA A 37 0.83 -4.99 -7.89
C ALA A 37 1.50 -4.51 -6.61
N SER A 38 2.53 -3.67 -6.75
CA SER A 38 3.05 -2.82 -5.68
C SER A 38 2.95 -1.36 -6.10
N LEU A 39 2.41 -0.54 -5.20
CA LEU A 39 2.41 0.92 -5.26
C LEU A 39 3.49 1.38 -4.31
N ASP A 40 4.64 1.79 -4.83
CA ASP A 40 5.89 1.91 -4.09
C ASP A 40 6.69 3.15 -4.50
N THR A 41 7.82 3.36 -3.85
CA THR A 41 8.74 4.43 -4.20
C THR A 41 9.61 4.01 -5.39
N THR A 42 9.47 4.73 -6.50
CA THR A 42 10.26 4.48 -7.71
C THR A 42 11.50 5.37 -7.75
N LEU A 43 12.62 4.77 -8.12
CA LEU A 43 13.90 5.44 -8.27
C LEU A 43 14.11 5.87 -9.73
N GLU A 44 14.78 7.01 -9.90
CA GLU A 44 15.19 7.47 -11.22
C GLU A 44 16.32 6.60 -11.76
N THR A 45 16.23 6.26 -13.04
CA THR A 45 17.27 5.49 -13.75
C THR A 45 17.69 6.20 -15.03
N THR A 46 18.92 5.97 -15.43
CA THR A 46 19.47 6.45 -16.70
C THR A 46 20.26 5.33 -17.38
N MET A 47 20.50 5.47 -18.68
CA MET A 47 21.33 4.53 -19.44
C MET A 47 22.77 5.00 -19.45
N ARG A 48 23.71 4.14 -19.02
CA ARG A 48 25.16 4.35 -19.14
C ARG A 48 25.79 3.08 -19.72
N HIS A 49 26.55 3.24 -20.77
CA HIS A 49 27.24 2.10 -21.44
C HIS A 49 26.29 0.92 -21.72
N GLN A 50 25.08 1.21 -22.24
CA GLN A 50 24.01 0.22 -22.53
C GLN A 50 23.45 -0.51 -21.30
N LYS A 51 23.78 -0.05 -20.08
CA LYS A 51 23.24 -0.57 -18.82
C LYS A 51 22.33 0.46 -18.15
N ARG A 52 21.24 0.00 -17.57
CA ARG A 52 20.39 0.84 -16.74
C ARG A 52 21.04 1.03 -15.37
N CYS A 53 21.22 2.26 -14.97
CA CYS A 53 21.84 2.64 -13.71
C CYS A 53 20.93 3.57 -12.92
N TYR A 54 20.94 3.47 -11.60
CA TYR A 54 20.28 4.43 -10.73
C TYR A 54 21.06 5.74 -10.71
N THR A 55 20.34 6.87 -10.72
CA THR A 55 20.93 8.22 -10.64
C THR A 55 21.20 8.67 -9.21
N GLY A 56 20.57 8.02 -8.22
CA GLY A 56 20.53 8.46 -6.83
C GLY A 56 19.33 9.35 -6.51
N ALA A 57 18.52 9.71 -7.49
CA ALA A 57 17.30 10.49 -7.30
C ALA A 57 16.05 9.60 -7.18
N ILE A 58 15.03 10.13 -6.51
CA ILE A 58 13.70 9.52 -6.41
C ILE A 58 12.84 10.08 -7.55
N ARG A 59 12.25 9.19 -8.35
CA ARG A 59 11.29 9.56 -9.39
C ARG A 59 9.90 9.82 -8.83
N CYS A 60 9.43 8.94 -7.95
CA CYS A 60 8.13 9.05 -7.30
C CYS A 60 8.21 8.47 -5.88
N LEU A 61 7.96 9.32 -4.88
CA LEU A 61 7.92 8.93 -3.48
C LEU A 61 6.49 8.49 -3.12
N CYS A 62 6.34 7.22 -2.70
CA CYS A 62 5.07 6.68 -2.22
C CYS A 62 4.92 6.96 -0.71
N TYR A 63 4.55 8.19 -0.36
CA TYR A 63 4.50 8.65 1.02
C TYR A 63 3.25 9.49 1.27
N HIS A 64 2.63 9.34 2.45
CA HIS A 64 1.50 10.13 2.94
C HIS A 64 0.40 10.33 1.87
N ALA A 65 0.04 11.56 1.53
CA ALA A 65 -1.01 11.85 0.53
C ALA A 65 -0.74 11.24 -0.85
N LYS A 66 0.53 10.99 -1.20
CA LYS A 66 0.89 10.33 -2.44
C LYS A 66 0.46 8.87 -2.49
N LYS A 67 0.45 8.16 -1.33
CA LYS A 67 -0.14 6.81 -1.22
C LYS A 67 -1.60 6.82 -1.68
N ALA A 68 -2.39 7.75 -1.17
CA ALA A 68 -3.81 7.89 -1.54
C ALA A 68 -3.99 8.18 -3.04
N ALA A 69 -3.18 9.06 -3.61
CA ALA A 69 -3.23 9.38 -5.03
C ALA A 69 -2.90 8.17 -5.92
N LEU A 70 -1.88 7.39 -5.55
CA LEU A 70 -1.50 6.17 -6.26
C LEU A 70 -2.59 5.08 -6.16
N VAL A 71 -3.18 4.89 -4.98
CA VAL A 71 -4.29 3.94 -4.77
C VAL A 71 -5.50 4.33 -5.61
N ARG A 72 -5.88 5.60 -5.61
CA ARG A 72 -7.02 6.09 -6.41
C ARG A 72 -6.79 5.86 -7.89
N ARG A 73 -5.64 6.24 -8.41
CA ARG A 73 -5.28 6.05 -9.82
C ARG A 73 -5.29 4.56 -10.20
N PHE A 74 -4.69 3.71 -9.39
CA PHE A 74 -4.68 2.26 -9.62
C PHE A 74 -6.10 1.67 -9.64
N ALA A 75 -6.96 2.10 -8.72
CA ALA A 75 -8.34 1.67 -8.65
C ALA A 75 -9.15 2.11 -9.89
N GLU A 76 -8.94 3.33 -10.37
CA GLU A 76 -9.56 3.84 -11.59
C GLU A 76 -9.11 3.05 -12.83
N GLU A 77 -7.80 2.82 -12.98
CA GLU A 77 -7.22 2.09 -14.12
C GLU A 77 -7.71 0.63 -14.21
N LEU A 78 -7.95 -0.03 -13.08
CA LEU A 78 -8.39 -1.43 -13.02
C LEU A 78 -9.88 -1.59 -12.67
N ASN A 79 -10.62 -0.50 -12.60
CA ASN A 79 -12.04 -0.50 -12.23
C ASN A 79 -12.31 -1.22 -10.90
N ILE A 80 -11.51 -0.92 -9.87
CA ILE A 80 -11.63 -1.49 -8.53
C ILE A 80 -12.61 -0.65 -7.70
N ASN A 81 -13.56 -1.32 -7.05
CA ASN A 81 -14.48 -0.69 -6.11
C ASN A 81 -13.80 -0.47 -4.76
N LEU A 82 -13.32 0.76 -4.51
CA LEU A 82 -12.70 1.12 -3.25
C LEU A 82 -13.67 1.02 -2.06
N GLY A 83 -14.95 1.30 -2.25
CA GLY A 83 -15.97 1.16 -1.20
C GLY A 83 -16.17 -0.29 -0.73
N ALA A 84 -15.86 -1.28 -1.56
CA ALA A 84 -15.87 -2.69 -1.21
C ALA A 84 -14.46 -3.24 -0.86
N SER A 85 -13.45 -2.38 -0.87
CA SER A 85 -12.06 -2.78 -0.63
C SER A 85 -11.67 -2.69 0.84
N TYR A 86 -10.75 -3.55 1.25
CA TYR A 86 -10.09 -3.54 2.55
C TYR A 86 -8.75 -2.82 2.43
N GLY A 87 -8.40 -2.01 3.43
CA GLY A 87 -7.09 -1.38 3.56
C GLY A 87 -6.49 -1.67 4.93
N TYR A 88 -5.22 -2.03 4.96
CA TYR A 88 -4.47 -2.31 6.18
C TYR A 88 -3.28 -1.37 6.28
N GLY A 89 -3.09 -0.74 7.44
CA GLY A 89 -1.97 0.18 7.68
C GLY A 89 -1.63 0.28 9.16
N ASP A 90 -0.43 0.72 9.49
CA ASP A 90 0.12 0.77 10.85
C ASP A 90 0.53 2.17 11.32
N SER A 91 0.60 3.14 10.42
CA SER A 91 1.06 4.49 10.75
C SER A 91 0.10 5.58 10.28
N ALA A 92 0.22 6.77 10.88
CA ALA A 92 -0.53 7.96 10.46
C ALA A 92 -0.33 8.31 8.98
N HIS A 93 0.81 7.93 8.39
CA HIS A 93 1.09 8.12 6.96
C HIS A 93 0.16 7.31 6.06
N ASP A 94 -0.48 6.27 6.59
CA ASP A 94 -1.45 5.43 5.87
C ASP A 94 -2.88 5.99 5.93
N ALA A 95 -3.17 6.88 6.88
CA ALA A 95 -4.51 7.42 7.06
C ALA A 95 -5.15 8.01 5.78
N PRO A 96 -4.41 8.71 4.89
CA PRO A 96 -4.98 9.22 3.65
C PRO A 96 -5.51 8.11 2.73
N PHE A 97 -4.76 7.01 2.52
CA PHE A 97 -5.26 5.93 1.66
C PHE A 97 -6.30 5.06 2.37
N LEU A 98 -6.18 4.83 3.67
CA LEU A 98 -7.19 4.11 4.47
C LEU A 98 -8.55 4.82 4.42
N SER A 99 -8.55 6.15 4.30
CA SER A 99 -9.79 6.94 4.15
C SER A 99 -10.50 6.73 2.81
N LEU A 100 -9.85 6.13 1.82
CA LEU A 100 -10.44 5.86 0.50
C LEU A 100 -11.22 4.56 0.42
N VAL A 101 -10.91 3.61 1.31
CA VAL A 101 -11.50 2.27 1.27
C VAL A 101 -12.71 2.14 2.18
N GLY A 102 -13.62 1.24 1.83
CA GLY A 102 -14.82 1.00 2.63
C GLY A 102 -14.57 0.22 3.93
N HIS A 103 -13.47 -0.53 3.98
CA HIS A 103 -13.11 -1.35 5.15
C HIS A 103 -11.67 -1.06 5.61
N PRO A 104 -11.41 0.13 6.19
CA PRO A 104 -10.10 0.47 6.74
C PRO A 104 -9.84 -0.29 8.04
N VAL A 105 -8.62 -0.79 8.20
CA VAL A 105 -8.16 -1.53 9.37
C VAL A 105 -6.78 -1.01 9.80
N ALA A 106 -6.69 -0.51 11.02
CA ALA A 106 -5.43 -0.14 11.64
C ALA A 106 -4.80 -1.36 12.32
N VAL A 107 -3.59 -1.73 11.94
CA VAL A 107 -2.88 -2.92 12.43
C VAL A 107 -1.70 -2.49 13.29
N HIS A 108 -1.72 -2.79 14.58
CA HIS A 108 -0.70 -2.31 15.53
C HIS A 108 -0.38 -0.82 15.33
N PRO A 109 -1.40 0.06 15.32
CA PRO A 109 -1.24 1.43 14.90
C PRO A 109 -0.32 2.22 15.82
N ASP A 110 0.43 3.17 15.24
CA ASP A 110 1.04 4.24 16.03
C ASP A 110 -0.01 5.10 16.75
N ALA A 111 0.42 5.95 17.69
CA ALA A 111 -0.50 6.74 18.52
C ALA A 111 -1.41 7.66 17.69
N GLU A 112 -0.91 8.21 16.59
CA GLU A 112 -1.67 9.11 15.73
C GLU A 112 -2.71 8.33 14.90
N LEU A 113 -2.34 7.21 14.30
CA LEU A 113 -3.30 6.36 13.57
C LEU A 113 -4.35 5.77 14.51
N ALA A 114 -3.96 5.38 15.74
CA ALA A 114 -4.90 4.91 16.76
C ALA A 114 -5.95 5.96 17.11
N ALA A 115 -5.56 7.24 17.22
CA ALA A 115 -6.47 8.35 17.46
C ALA A 115 -7.45 8.54 16.28
N VAL A 116 -6.93 8.53 15.04
CA VAL A 116 -7.76 8.64 13.83
C VAL A 116 -8.73 7.46 13.72
N ALA A 117 -8.26 6.23 13.95
CA ALA A 117 -9.10 5.04 13.90
C ALA A 117 -10.26 5.12 14.91
N ARG A 118 -9.98 5.57 16.12
CA ARG A 118 -11.01 5.79 17.17
C ARG A 118 -12.03 6.85 16.76
N GLU A 119 -11.56 8.00 16.27
CA GLU A 119 -12.41 9.09 15.83
C GLU A 119 -13.34 8.69 14.69
N ARG A 120 -12.83 7.93 13.74
CA ARG A 120 -13.55 7.51 12.52
C ARG A 120 -14.25 6.16 12.64
N GLY A 121 -14.13 5.47 13.76
CA GLY A 121 -14.74 4.15 13.98
C GLY A 121 -14.12 3.04 13.10
N TRP A 122 -12.83 3.14 12.78
CA TRP A 122 -12.13 2.11 12.01
C TRP A 122 -11.81 0.88 12.87
N ALA A 123 -11.76 -0.27 12.24
CA ALA A 123 -11.33 -1.48 12.92
C ALA A 123 -9.85 -1.40 13.31
N VAL A 124 -9.53 -1.95 14.51
CA VAL A 124 -8.15 -2.01 15.03
C VAL A 124 -7.79 -3.46 15.30
N LEU A 125 -6.63 -3.89 14.83
CA LEU A 125 -6.04 -5.21 15.11
C LEU A 125 -4.75 -5.03 15.93
N ASP A 126 -4.83 -5.25 17.23
CA ASP A 126 -3.68 -5.15 18.14
C ASP A 126 -2.93 -6.48 18.35
N LYS A 127 -3.60 -7.59 18.09
CA LYS A 127 -3.03 -8.95 18.19
C LYS A 127 -3.29 -9.71 16.91
N VAL A 128 -2.24 -9.98 16.22
CA VAL A 128 -2.29 -10.73 14.96
C VAL A 128 -1.38 -11.94 15.01
#